data_46ec1d7375bce89b3de16b97543fdc9a
#
_entry.id   46ec1d7375bce89b3de16b97543fdc9a
#
_cell.length_a   1.000
_cell.length_b   1.000
_cell.length_c   1.000
_cell.angle_alpha   90.00
_cell.angle_beta   90.00
_cell.angle_gamma   90.00
#
_symmetry.space_group_name_H-M   'P 1'
#
loop_
_entity.id
_entity.type
_entity.pdbx_description
1 polymer ?
#
loop_
_entity_poly.entity_id
_entity_poly.type
_entity_poly.pdbx_seq_one_letter_code
_entity_poly.pdbx_strand_id
1 'polypeptide(L)'
;QEIIKGHVTLGSLRVRQDYLLAEGLLAPYAEDGSVPEAMLDFALARIRQLAAHELGHTLGLEHNFAASADGRASVMDYPHPYVILDAAGEPDLSQAYTTGLGEWDKRAILLGYQHFPDGVDAAAAREQIVRDTYAAGLHYVADVHSRGDAFAVSAGPAHPLGSLWDNGSDP
;
A
#
# COMPACT_ATOMS: atom_id res chain seq x y z
N GLN A 1 -9.89 20.85 4.38
CA GLN A 1 -8.42 20.87 4.41
C GLN A 1 -7.93 21.54 3.13
N GLU A 2 -6.93 22.40 3.23
CA GLU A 2 -6.30 23.07 2.09
C GLU A 2 -4.82 22.66 2.07
N ILE A 3 -4.39 22.06 0.94
CA ILE A 3 -2.98 21.70 0.75
C ILE A 3 -2.25 22.90 0.18
N ILE A 4 -1.34 23.46 0.97
CA ILE A 4 -0.53 24.59 0.55
C ILE A 4 0.70 24.11 -0.22
N LYS A 5 1.31 22.99 0.18
CA LYS A 5 2.51 22.42 -0.44
C LYS A 5 2.70 20.97 0.00
N GLY A 6 2.99 20.07 -0.94
CA GLY A 6 3.51 18.74 -0.69
C GLY A 6 4.97 18.66 -1.13
N HIS A 7 5.80 17.91 -0.40
CA HIS A 7 7.19 17.64 -0.76
C HIS A 7 7.51 16.18 -0.48
N VAL A 8 7.93 15.46 -1.51
CA VAL A 8 8.34 14.05 -1.43
C VAL A 8 9.81 13.94 -1.82
N THR A 9 10.58 13.24 -0.99
CA THR A 9 11.98 12.91 -1.29
C THR A 9 12.15 11.41 -1.21
N LEU A 10 12.53 10.78 -2.32
CA LEU A 10 12.83 9.36 -2.38
C LEU A 10 14.34 9.14 -2.18
N GLY A 11 14.70 8.36 -1.17
CA GLY A 11 16.10 8.04 -0.88
C GLY A 11 16.65 6.96 -1.83
N SER A 12 17.86 7.18 -2.37
CA SER A 12 18.53 6.21 -3.27
C SER A 12 18.88 4.88 -2.59
N LEU A 13 19.00 4.85 -1.26
CA LEU A 13 19.22 3.63 -0.48
C LEU A 13 18.08 2.62 -0.66
N ARG A 14 16.84 3.10 -0.79
CA ARG A 14 15.69 2.24 -0.99
C ARG A 14 15.78 1.48 -2.32
N VAL A 15 16.14 2.19 -3.39
CA VAL A 15 16.37 1.57 -4.71
C VAL A 15 17.38 0.43 -4.64
N ARG A 16 18.49 0.67 -3.93
CA ARG A 16 19.52 -0.36 -3.74
C ARG A 16 19.02 -1.56 -2.93
N GLN A 17 18.23 -1.33 -1.89
CA GLN A 17 17.66 -2.42 -1.09
C GLN A 17 16.73 -3.30 -1.91
N ASP A 18 15.84 -2.69 -2.69
CA ASP A 18 14.89 -3.43 -3.53
C ASP A 18 15.64 -4.22 -4.62
N TYR A 19 16.71 -3.65 -5.19
CA TYR A 19 17.56 -4.34 -6.15
C TYR A 19 18.27 -5.56 -5.53
N LEU A 20 18.85 -5.42 -4.34
CA LEU A 20 19.50 -6.52 -3.61
C LEU A 20 18.50 -7.60 -3.18
N LEU A 21 17.26 -7.21 -2.89
CA LEU A 21 16.19 -8.15 -2.56
C LEU A 21 15.82 -8.98 -3.80
N ALA A 22 15.67 -8.36 -4.96
CA ALA A 22 15.44 -9.05 -6.23
C ALA A 22 16.60 -9.98 -6.59
N GLU A 23 17.85 -9.52 -6.41
CA GLU A 23 19.04 -10.35 -6.60
C GLU A 23 19.00 -11.60 -5.73
N GLY A 24 18.71 -11.43 -4.42
CA GLY A 24 18.63 -12.56 -3.50
C GLY A 24 17.54 -13.58 -3.84
N LEU A 25 16.45 -13.13 -4.46
CA LEU A 25 15.35 -14.00 -4.88
C LEU A 25 15.63 -14.71 -6.23
N LEU A 26 16.30 -14.06 -7.18
CA LEU A 26 16.45 -14.54 -8.54
C LEU A 26 17.82 -15.16 -8.83
N ALA A 27 18.90 -14.70 -8.17
CA ALA A 27 20.26 -15.19 -8.44
C ALA A 27 20.44 -16.71 -8.29
N PRO A 28 19.78 -17.39 -7.33
CA PRO A 28 19.90 -18.86 -7.21
C PRO A 28 19.36 -19.62 -8.43
N TYR A 29 18.54 -18.99 -9.26
CA TYR A 29 17.89 -19.58 -10.43
C TYR A 29 18.49 -19.09 -11.76
N ALA A 30 19.50 -18.20 -11.73
CA ALA A 30 20.17 -17.71 -12.92
C ALA A 30 21.25 -18.69 -13.38
N GLU A 31 21.10 -19.31 -14.55
CA GLU A 31 22.03 -20.30 -15.07
C GLU A 31 23.39 -19.72 -15.51
N ASP A 32 23.46 -18.44 -15.87
CA ASP A 32 24.61 -17.78 -16.48
C ASP A 32 25.20 -16.63 -15.68
N GLY A 33 24.67 -16.38 -14.47
CA GLY A 33 25.04 -15.21 -13.64
C GLY A 33 24.64 -13.87 -14.25
N SER A 34 23.76 -13.86 -15.24
CA SER A 34 23.18 -12.64 -15.79
C SER A 34 22.32 -11.94 -14.74
N VAL A 35 22.26 -10.61 -14.81
CA VAL A 35 21.31 -9.83 -14.02
C VAL A 35 19.99 -9.79 -14.79
N PRO A 36 18.96 -10.50 -14.34
CA PRO A 36 17.69 -10.51 -15.06
C PRO A 36 17.11 -9.10 -15.20
N GLU A 37 16.59 -8.77 -16.37
CA GLU A 37 15.84 -7.53 -16.60
C GLU A 37 14.69 -7.35 -15.58
N ALA A 38 14.15 -8.46 -15.11
CA ALA A 38 13.17 -8.54 -14.03
C ALA A 38 13.59 -7.82 -12.73
N MET A 39 14.89 -7.73 -12.43
CA MET A 39 15.37 -7.01 -11.24
C MET A 39 15.15 -5.49 -11.36
N LEU A 40 15.36 -4.93 -12.54
CA LEU A 40 15.10 -3.51 -12.78
C LEU A 40 13.60 -3.23 -12.72
N ASP A 41 12.79 -4.05 -13.36
CA ASP A 41 11.33 -3.90 -13.35
C ASP A 41 10.76 -4.01 -11.94
N PHE A 42 11.26 -4.94 -11.13
CA PHE A 42 10.91 -5.07 -9.72
C PHE A 42 11.24 -3.79 -8.93
N ALA A 43 12.48 -3.27 -9.06
CA ALA A 43 12.89 -2.06 -8.36
C ALA A 43 12.07 -0.84 -8.82
N LEU A 44 11.77 -0.72 -10.11
CA LEU A 44 10.93 0.34 -10.65
C LEU A 44 9.47 0.23 -10.18
N ALA A 45 8.93 -0.98 -10.10
CA ALA A 45 7.58 -1.21 -9.58
C ALA A 45 7.47 -0.77 -8.10
N ARG A 46 8.49 -1.11 -7.29
CA ARG A 46 8.55 -0.67 -5.89
C ARG A 46 8.65 0.85 -5.76
N ILE A 47 9.50 1.49 -6.56
CA ILE A 47 9.64 2.96 -6.53
C ILE A 47 8.33 3.64 -6.91
N ARG A 48 7.60 3.12 -7.92
CA ARG A 48 6.29 3.65 -8.32
C ARG A 48 5.28 3.52 -7.18
N GLN A 49 5.21 2.36 -6.55
CA GLN A 49 4.33 2.13 -5.41
C GLN A 49 4.69 3.06 -4.24
N LEU A 50 5.98 3.17 -3.90
CA LEU A 50 6.46 4.07 -2.84
C LEU A 50 6.17 5.54 -3.15
N ALA A 51 6.39 5.98 -4.39
CA ALA A 51 6.10 7.35 -4.78
C ALA A 51 4.61 7.68 -4.65
N ALA A 52 3.72 6.74 -5.01
CA ALA A 52 2.28 6.89 -4.82
C ALA A 52 1.91 6.94 -3.33
N HIS A 53 2.54 6.11 -2.49
CA HIS A 53 2.39 6.10 -1.04
C HIS A 53 2.75 7.46 -0.42
N GLU A 54 3.94 7.96 -0.69
CA GLU A 54 4.40 9.25 -0.18
C GLU A 54 3.54 10.42 -0.69
N LEU A 55 3.07 10.34 -1.94
CA LEU A 55 2.11 11.31 -2.45
C LEU A 55 0.79 11.27 -1.68
N GLY A 56 0.31 10.07 -1.34
CA GLY A 56 -0.87 9.88 -0.49
C GLY A 56 -0.75 10.62 0.85
N HIS A 57 0.42 10.55 1.50
CA HIS A 57 0.69 11.30 2.72
C HIS A 57 0.61 12.82 2.51
N THR A 58 1.09 13.34 1.38
CA THR A 58 0.95 14.78 1.07
C THR A 58 -0.51 15.20 0.86
N LEU A 59 -1.38 14.26 0.51
CA LEU A 59 -2.83 14.46 0.42
C LEU A 59 -3.55 14.26 1.77
N GLY A 60 -2.83 13.93 2.83
CA GLY A 60 -3.36 13.73 4.17
C GLY A 60 -3.92 12.33 4.42
N LEU A 61 -3.56 11.34 3.59
CA LEU A 61 -3.89 9.95 3.85
C LEU A 61 -2.93 9.38 4.90
N GLU A 62 -3.47 8.66 5.86
CA GLU A 62 -2.73 7.83 6.80
C GLU A 62 -2.49 6.44 6.22
N HIS A 63 -1.66 5.63 6.87
CA HIS A 63 -1.49 4.23 6.50
C HIS A 63 -2.82 3.46 6.55
N ASN A 64 -2.94 2.44 5.72
CA ASN A 64 -4.01 1.46 5.79
C ASN A 64 -3.46 0.04 5.73
N PHE A 65 -3.16 -0.54 6.89
CA PHE A 65 -2.56 -1.88 7.00
C PHE A 65 -3.54 -3.03 6.70
N ALA A 66 -4.84 -2.76 6.65
CA ALA A 66 -5.81 -3.77 6.23
C ALA A 66 -5.80 -4.04 4.72
N ALA A 67 -5.11 -3.22 3.94
CA ALA A 67 -5.13 -3.31 2.48
C ALA A 67 -4.53 -4.60 1.93
N SER A 68 -3.59 -5.24 2.64
CA SER A 68 -3.04 -6.55 2.30
C SER A 68 -4.12 -7.63 2.32
N ALA A 69 -4.99 -7.63 3.35
CA ALA A 69 -6.11 -8.55 3.49
C ALA A 69 -7.20 -8.33 2.43
N ASP A 70 -7.36 -7.10 1.96
CA ASP A 70 -8.35 -6.69 0.97
C ASP A 70 -7.79 -6.74 -0.48
N GLY A 71 -6.87 -7.64 -0.76
CA GLY A 71 -6.29 -7.83 -2.10
C GLY A 71 -5.35 -6.71 -2.54
N ARG A 72 -4.59 -6.15 -1.63
CA ARG A 72 -3.68 -5.01 -1.85
C ARG A 72 -4.43 -3.76 -2.30
N ALA A 73 -5.51 -3.44 -1.59
CA ALA A 73 -6.48 -2.41 -1.97
C ALA A 73 -5.97 -0.98 -1.81
N SER A 74 -4.78 -0.75 -1.23
CA SER A 74 -4.23 0.59 -1.00
C SER A 74 -2.71 0.62 -1.18
N VAL A 75 -2.20 1.74 -1.72
CA VAL A 75 -0.77 2.05 -1.72
C VAL A 75 -0.30 2.52 -0.33
N MET A 76 -1.23 2.86 0.58
CA MET A 76 -0.91 3.35 1.93
C MET A 76 -0.55 2.24 2.92
N ASP A 77 -0.33 1.03 2.44
CA ASP A 77 0.19 -0.11 3.19
C ASP A 77 1.73 -0.22 3.07
N TYR A 78 2.33 -1.09 3.88
CA TYR A 78 3.74 -1.51 3.80
C TYR A 78 3.84 -2.95 3.28
N PRO A 79 3.56 -3.20 2.00
CA PRO A 79 3.51 -4.56 1.49
C PRO A 79 4.90 -5.17 1.37
N HIS A 80 5.01 -6.46 1.69
CA HIS A 80 6.08 -7.30 1.15
C HIS A 80 5.91 -7.45 -0.36
N PRO A 81 6.98 -7.75 -1.11
CA PRO A 81 6.83 -8.18 -2.49
C PRO A 81 5.98 -9.45 -2.55
N TYR A 82 4.98 -9.44 -3.42
CA TYR A 82 4.18 -10.62 -3.69
C TYR A 82 4.92 -11.52 -4.69
N VAL A 83 5.48 -12.60 -4.19
CA VAL A 83 6.25 -13.55 -4.99
C VAL A 83 5.38 -14.76 -5.26
N ILE A 84 5.20 -15.08 -6.53
CA ILE A 84 4.53 -16.32 -6.96
C ILE A 84 5.57 -17.25 -7.60
N LEU A 85 5.24 -18.52 -7.73
CA LEU A 85 6.04 -19.46 -8.49
C LEU A 85 5.45 -19.61 -9.89
N ASP A 86 6.30 -19.62 -10.89
CA ASP A 86 5.90 -19.90 -12.25
C ASP A 86 5.66 -21.41 -12.48
N ALA A 87 5.38 -21.80 -13.72
CA ALA A 87 5.11 -23.19 -14.07
C ALA A 87 6.33 -24.12 -13.91
N ALA A 88 7.54 -23.57 -13.86
CA ALA A 88 8.79 -24.30 -13.62
C ALA A 88 9.12 -24.40 -12.11
N GLY A 89 8.39 -23.67 -11.26
CA GLY A 89 8.64 -23.57 -9.83
C GLY A 89 9.66 -22.50 -9.46
N GLU A 90 9.96 -21.60 -10.39
CA GLU A 90 10.89 -20.48 -10.18
C GLU A 90 10.15 -19.22 -9.70
N PRO A 91 10.81 -18.33 -8.92
CA PRO A 91 10.20 -17.11 -8.44
C PRO A 91 9.82 -16.15 -9.58
N ASP A 92 8.55 -15.79 -9.66
CA ASP A 92 8.04 -14.74 -10.56
C ASP A 92 7.73 -13.46 -9.77
N LEU A 93 8.43 -12.39 -10.10
CA LEU A 93 8.32 -11.07 -9.49
C LEU A 93 7.45 -10.09 -10.31
N SER A 94 6.83 -10.53 -11.38
CA SER A 94 6.05 -9.66 -12.29
C SER A 94 4.89 -8.95 -11.60
N GLN A 95 4.37 -9.53 -10.51
CA GLN A 95 3.29 -8.99 -9.71
C GLN A 95 3.72 -8.56 -8.31
N ALA A 96 5.02 -8.39 -8.08
CA ALA A 96 5.57 -8.13 -6.76
C ALA A 96 4.95 -6.88 -6.10
N TYR A 97 4.70 -5.84 -6.87
CA TYR A 97 4.04 -4.62 -6.42
C TYR A 97 2.94 -4.20 -7.38
N THR A 98 1.85 -3.65 -6.83
CA THR A 98 0.76 -3.12 -7.64
C THR A 98 1.20 -1.86 -8.40
N THR A 99 0.69 -1.68 -9.60
CA THR A 99 0.83 -0.45 -10.37
C THR A 99 -0.46 0.36 -10.29
N GLY A 100 -0.34 1.64 -9.93
CA GLY A 100 -1.48 2.53 -9.76
C GLY A 100 -2.08 2.52 -8.35
N LEU A 101 -3.24 3.15 -8.20
CA LEU A 101 -3.94 3.30 -6.93
C LEU A 101 -4.88 2.13 -6.68
N GLY A 102 -4.97 1.71 -5.42
CA GLY A 102 -5.93 0.73 -4.98
C GLY A 102 -7.37 1.28 -4.90
N GLU A 103 -8.32 0.39 -4.74
CA GLU A 103 -9.74 0.80 -4.65
C GLU A 103 -10.02 1.60 -3.37
N TRP A 104 -9.34 1.28 -2.26
CA TRP A 104 -9.46 2.06 -1.04
C TRP A 104 -8.91 3.49 -1.22
N ASP A 105 -7.77 3.65 -1.90
CA ASP A 105 -7.18 4.96 -2.16
C ASP A 105 -8.14 5.88 -2.93
N LYS A 106 -8.79 5.33 -3.96
CA LYS A 106 -9.79 6.06 -4.76
C LYS A 106 -10.96 6.53 -3.90
N ARG A 107 -11.44 5.67 -2.98
CA ARG A 107 -12.50 6.01 -2.03
C ARG A 107 -12.08 7.09 -1.03
N ALA A 108 -10.85 6.98 -0.51
CA ALA A 108 -10.31 7.96 0.43
C ALA A 108 -10.15 9.35 -0.23
N ILE A 109 -9.67 9.40 -1.47
CA ILE A 109 -9.58 10.64 -2.25
C ILE A 109 -10.98 11.20 -2.56
N LEU A 110 -11.92 10.35 -2.94
CA LEU A 110 -13.30 10.76 -3.17
C LEU A 110 -13.91 11.39 -1.91
N LEU A 111 -13.74 10.76 -0.76
CA LEU A 111 -14.21 11.23 0.53
C LEU A 111 -13.64 12.61 0.90
N GLY A 112 -12.32 12.79 0.68
CA GLY A 112 -11.62 14.01 1.09
C GLY A 112 -11.75 15.18 0.11
N TYR A 113 -11.85 14.91 -1.18
CA TYR A 113 -11.65 15.91 -2.21
C TYR A 113 -12.80 16.09 -3.20
N GLN A 114 -13.85 15.26 -3.13
CA GLN A 114 -14.99 15.43 -4.02
C GLN A 114 -15.69 16.78 -3.75
N HIS A 115 -15.92 17.53 -4.81
CA HIS A 115 -16.80 18.70 -4.78
C HIS A 115 -18.25 18.25 -4.88
N PHE A 116 -19.09 18.83 -4.00
CA PHE A 116 -20.54 18.61 -4.03
C PHE A 116 -21.21 19.88 -4.54
N PRO A 117 -22.10 19.78 -5.53
CA PRO A 117 -22.85 20.94 -6.04
C PRO A 117 -23.75 21.59 -4.97
N ASP A 118 -24.13 22.83 -5.19
CA ASP A 118 -25.11 23.53 -4.35
C ASP A 118 -26.41 22.72 -4.22
N GLY A 119 -26.95 22.64 -3.01
CA GLY A 119 -28.15 21.88 -2.70
C GLY A 119 -27.95 20.40 -2.38
N VAL A 120 -26.74 19.87 -2.52
CA VAL A 120 -26.39 18.52 -2.04
C VAL A 120 -25.96 18.57 -0.58
N ASP A 121 -26.52 17.70 0.25
CA ASP A 121 -26.03 17.50 1.61
C ASP A 121 -24.67 16.77 1.56
N ALA A 122 -23.60 17.57 1.64
CA ALA A 122 -22.24 17.05 1.56
C ALA A 122 -21.87 16.11 2.73
N ALA A 123 -22.50 16.29 3.91
CA ALA A 123 -22.25 15.40 5.05
C ALA A 123 -22.88 14.02 4.81
N ALA A 124 -24.13 13.99 4.39
CA ALA A 124 -24.82 12.73 4.04
C ALA A 124 -24.14 12.01 2.86
N ALA A 125 -23.67 12.77 1.86
CA ALA A 125 -22.96 12.19 0.71
C ALA A 125 -21.61 11.56 1.13
N ARG A 126 -20.83 12.20 2.00
CA ARG A 126 -19.59 11.63 2.56
C ARG A 126 -19.87 10.38 3.40
N GLU A 127 -20.89 10.42 4.24
CA GLU A 127 -21.30 9.25 5.02
C GLU A 127 -21.69 8.09 4.12
N GLN A 128 -22.35 8.36 2.97
CA GLN A 128 -22.64 7.32 1.99
C GLN A 128 -21.37 6.72 1.37
N ILE A 129 -20.37 7.54 1.03
CA ILE A 129 -19.08 7.05 0.53
C ILE A 129 -18.44 6.10 1.54
N VAL A 130 -18.47 6.42 2.83
CA VAL A 130 -17.93 5.55 3.88
C VAL A 130 -18.69 4.23 3.95
N ARG A 131 -20.05 4.28 3.96
CA ARG A 131 -20.87 3.06 3.95
C ARG A 131 -20.60 2.17 2.75
N ASP A 132 -20.51 2.77 1.56
CA ASP A 132 -20.24 2.04 0.31
C ASP A 132 -18.83 1.44 0.30
N THR A 133 -17.87 2.08 0.97
CA THR A 133 -16.50 1.57 1.11
C THR A 133 -16.49 0.29 1.94
N TYR A 134 -17.12 0.30 3.11
CA TYR A 134 -17.23 -0.91 3.94
C TYR A 134 -18.10 -1.99 3.30
N ALA A 135 -19.19 -1.62 2.62
CA ALA A 135 -20.04 -2.56 1.90
C ALA A 135 -19.30 -3.25 0.74
N ALA A 136 -18.28 -2.61 0.18
CA ALA A 136 -17.38 -3.20 -0.82
C ALA A 136 -16.31 -4.12 -0.22
N GLY A 137 -16.29 -4.33 1.11
CA GLY A 137 -15.30 -5.16 1.80
C GLY A 137 -13.94 -4.48 2.00
N LEU A 138 -13.87 -3.17 1.86
CA LEU A 138 -12.64 -2.41 2.05
C LEU A 138 -12.54 -1.92 3.50
N HIS A 139 -11.51 -2.37 4.21
CA HIS A 139 -11.29 -2.03 5.61
C HIS A 139 -10.26 -0.89 5.76
N TYR A 140 -10.27 -0.28 6.93
CA TYR A 140 -9.30 0.75 7.28
C TYR A 140 -8.71 0.49 8.67
N VAL A 141 -7.39 0.31 8.70
CA VAL A 141 -6.61 0.10 9.92
C VAL A 141 -5.35 0.94 9.86
N ALA A 142 -5.32 2.02 10.63
CA ALA A 142 -4.19 2.94 10.72
C ALA A 142 -3.18 2.53 11.80
N ASP A 143 -2.08 3.30 11.93
CA ASP A 143 -1.02 3.08 12.92
C ASP A 143 -1.53 2.96 14.34
N VAL A 144 -2.49 3.80 14.73
CA VAL A 144 -3.09 3.78 16.07
C VAL A 144 -3.82 2.47 16.40
N HIS A 145 -4.27 1.76 15.38
CA HIS A 145 -4.95 0.47 15.54
C HIS A 145 -3.98 -0.70 15.47
N SER A 146 -2.87 -0.56 14.72
CA SER A 146 -1.92 -1.66 14.48
C SER A 146 -1.01 -1.94 15.68
N ARG A 147 -0.63 -0.91 16.44
CA ARG A 147 0.38 -1.03 17.51
C ARG A 147 -0.20 -0.95 18.92
N GLY A 148 -1.50 -0.74 19.06
CA GLY A 148 -2.06 -0.19 20.29
C GLY A 148 -1.44 1.19 20.57
N ASP A 149 -2.15 2.11 21.17
CA ASP A 149 -1.60 3.42 21.47
C ASP A 149 -0.47 3.27 22.54
N ALA A 150 0.78 3.33 22.10
CA ALA A 150 1.94 3.27 22.98
C ALA A 150 1.98 4.43 24.01
N PHE A 151 1.13 5.43 23.81
CA PHE A 151 0.96 6.60 24.68
C PHE A 151 -0.35 6.57 25.47
N ALA A 152 -1.29 5.66 25.16
CA ALA A 152 -2.51 5.52 25.94
C ALA A 152 -2.23 4.67 27.19
N VAL A 153 -2.79 5.09 28.30
CA VAL A 153 -2.75 4.36 29.59
C VAL A 153 -3.45 2.99 29.55
N SER A 154 -4.15 2.72 28.45
CA SER A 154 -4.76 1.44 28.14
C SER A 154 -4.39 1.06 26.70
N ALA A 155 -3.27 0.37 26.54
CA ALA A 155 -2.96 -0.30 25.28
C ALA A 155 -4.02 -1.38 25.03
N GLY A 156 -4.95 -1.12 24.12
CA GLY A 156 -5.82 -2.15 23.58
C GLY A 156 -5.01 -3.18 22.78
N PRO A 157 -5.54 -4.38 22.54
CA PRO A 157 -4.90 -5.35 21.67
C PRO A 157 -4.75 -4.75 20.26
N ALA A 158 -3.64 -5.09 19.57
CA ALA A 158 -3.45 -4.73 18.17
C ALA A 158 -4.61 -5.30 17.32
N HIS A 159 -5.00 -4.54 16.30
CA HIS A 159 -6.04 -5.00 15.37
C HIS A 159 -5.54 -6.21 14.56
N PRO A 160 -6.33 -7.28 14.39
CA PRO A 160 -5.88 -8.49 13.69
C PRO A 160 -5.46 -8.23 12.23
N LEU A 161 -6.05 -7.24 11.56
CA LEU A 161 -5.67 -6.81 10.21
C LEU A 161 -4.65 -5.67 10.22
N GLY A 162 -3.98 -5.40 11.34
CA GLY A 162 -3.03 -4.29 11.50
C GLY A 162 -1.57 -4.73 11.40
N SER A 163 -1.29 -5.88 10.82
CA SER A 163 0.07 -6.36 10.60
C SER A 163 0.77 -5.53 9.53
N LEU A 164 2.03 -5.20 9.78
CA LEU A 164 2.89 -4.57 8.79
C LEU A 164 3.69 -5.65 8.09
N TRP A 165 4.00 -5.45 6.81
CA TRP A 165 4.87 -6.35 6.05
C TRP A 165 4.25 -7.75 5.87
N ASP A 166 2.96 -7.81 5.66
CA ASP A 166 2.23 -9.04 5.35
C ASP A 166 1.64 -9.03 3.94
N ASN A 167 1.14 -10.19 3.54
CA ASN A 167 0.39 -10.37 2.30
C ASN A 167 -0.80 -11.29 2.58
N GLY A 168 -1.99 -10.83 2.26
CA GLY A 168 -3.21 -11.61 2.41
C GLY A 168 -3.88 -11.48 3.77
N SER A 169 -4.90 -12.29 3.99
CA SER A 169 -5.78 -12.26 5.16
C SER A 169 -5.53 -13.41 6.16
N ASP A 170 -4.65 -14.34 5.79
CA ASP A 170 -4.32 -15.52 6.58
C ASP A 170 -2.80 -15.53 6.82
N PRO A 171 -2.34 -15.36 8.07
CA PRO A 171 -0.93 -15.29 8.41
C PRO A 171 -0.18 -16.61 8.26
#